data_a14290b186602aff7f226c0a58176b59
#
_entry.id   a14290b186602aff7f226c0a58176b59
#
_cell.length_a   1.000
_cell.length_b   1.000
_cell.length_c   1.000
_cell.angle_alpha   90.00
_cell.angle_beta   90.00
_cell.angle_gamma   90.00
#
_symmetry.space_group_name_H-M   'P 1'
#
loop_
_entity.id
_entity.type
_entity.pdbx_description
1 polymer ?
#
loop_
_entity_poly.entity_id
_entity_poly.type
_entity_poly.pdbx_seq_one_letter_code
_entity_poly.pdbx_strand_id
1 'polypeptide(L)'
;MERGNIDARTLRDMLERGERVTVVDVRKREDHARGSIPGSVTFDAYEALHGGDERAMEGLELPEGAQVVTVCNRGHSSAVAAEQLRRQGHEAFTLEGGMEAWKGL
;
A
#
# COMPACT_ATOMS: atom_id res chain seq x y z
N MET A 1 -0.21 12.04 11.70
CA MET A 1 -0.67 10.96 10.80
C MET A 1 -2.08 10.55 11.19
N GLU A 2 -2.98 10.59 10.25
CA GLU A 2 -4.35 10.19 10.51
C GLU A 2 -4.45 8.68 10.70
N ARG A 3 -5.47 8.26 11.41
CA ARG A 3 -5.70 6.87 11.72
C ARG A 3 -6.00 6.09 10.45
N GLY A 4 -5.11 5.16 10.09
CA GLY A 4 -5.26 4.32 8.91
C GLY A 4 -4.76 4.92 7.61
N ASN A 5 -4.38 6.21 7.60
CA ASN A 5 -3.90 6.89 6.40
C ASN A 5 -2.53 7.50 6.64
N ILE A 6 -1.75 7.57 5.58
CA ILE A 6 -0.47 8.27 5.59
C ILE A 6 -0.38 9.09 4.30
N ASP A 7 0.06 10.34 4.38
CA ASP A 7 0.19 11.15 3.19
C ASP A 7 1.51 10.87 2.46
N ALA A 8 1.57 11.29 1.19
CA ALA A 8 2.71 10.96 0.34
C ALA A 8 4.02 11.56 0.84
N ARG A 9 3.96 12.79 1.37
CA ARG A 9 5.17 13.46 1.89
C ARG A 9 5.72 12.72 3.10
N THR A 10 4.84 12.31 4.00
CA THR A 10 5.26 11.56 5.20
C THR A 10 5.88 10.22 4.78
N LEU A 11 5.27 9.52 3.83
CA LEU A 11 5.85 8.26 3.36
C LEU A 11 7.22 8.47 2.74
N ARG A 12 7.37 9.49 1.89
CA ARG A 12 8.66 9.79 1.28
C ARG A 12 9.72 10.05 2.34
N ASP A 13 9.38 10.84 3.36
CA ASP A 13 10.32 11.15 4.44
C ASP A 13 10.73 9.88 5.19
N MET A 14 9.78 9.00 5.46
CA MET A 14 10.10 7.72 6.12
C MET A 14 11.06 6.88 5.30
N LEU A 15 10.82 6.80 4.00
CA LEU A 15 11.68 6.03 3.10
C LEU A 15 13.09 6.65 3.02
N GLU A 16 13.18 7.97 2.97
CA GLU A 16 14.46 8.67 2.92
C GLU A 16 15.26 8.49 4.20
N ARG A 17 14.59 8.37 5.34
CA ARG A 17 15.25 8.12 6.62
C ARG A 17 15.61 6.65 6.83
N GLY A 18 15.23 5.77 5.91
CA GLY A 18 15.51 4.35 6.03
C GLY A 18 14.67 3.64 7.08
N GLU A 19 13.48 4.16 7.41
CA GLU A 19 12.59 3.51 8.37
C GLU A 19 12.06 2.18 7.82
N ARG A 20 11.75 1.26 8.73
CA ARG A 20 11.25 -0.06 8.37
C ARG A 20 9.79 0.05 7.95
N VAL A 21 9.61 0.26 6.67
CA VAL A 21 8.29 0.36 6.06
C VAL A 21 8.26 -0.52 4.80
N THR A 22 7.22 -1.32 4.67
CA THR A 22 7.01 -2.11 3.46
C THR A 22 5.86 -1.48 2.68
N VAL A 23 6.16 -1.02 1.48
CA VAL A 23 5.14 -0.45 0.59
C VAL A 23 4.63 -1.55 -0.33
N VAL A 24 3.32 -1.78 -0.30
CA VAL A 24 2.68 -2.84 -1.09
C VAL A 24 1.78 -2.19 -2.13
N ASP A 25 2.14 -2.38 -3.40
CA ASP A 25 1.39 -1.84 -4.52
C ASP A 25 0.37 -2.89 -4.96
N VAL A 26 -0.91 -2.58 -4.75
CA VAL A 26 -2.00 -3.51 -5.06
C VAL A 26 -2.63 -3.28 -6.42
N ARG A 27 -2.01 -2.42 -7.24
CA ARG A 27 -2.44 -2.20 -8.62
C ARG A 27 -2.11 -3.42 -9.47
N LYS A 28 -2.60 -3.40 -10.71
CA LYS A 28 -2.20 -4.41 -11.68
C LYS A 28 -0.68 -4.38 -11.86
N ARG A 29 -0.10 -5.55 -12.07
CA ARG A 29 1.35 -5.69 -12.25
C ARG A 29 1.89 -4.77 -13.34
N GLU A 30 1.15 -4.60 -14.43
CA GLU A 30 1.55 -3.73 -15.54
C GLU A 30 1.69 -2.27 -15.09
N ASP A 31 0.81 -1.83 -14.21
CA ASP A 31 0.87 -0.46 -13.69
C ASP A 31 2.09 -0.25 -12.83
N HIS A 32 2.41 -1.23 -11.99
CA HIS A 32 3.63 -1.19 -11.18
C HIS A 32 4.87 -1.09 -12.06
N ALA A 33 4.90 -1.86 -13.15
CA ALA A 33 6.04 -1.87 -14.07
C ALA A 33 6.24 -0.53 -14.78
N ARG A 34 5.18 0.24 -14.97
CA ARG A 34 5.26 1.55 -15.64
C ARG A 34 5.76 2.66 -14.73
N GLY A 35 5.71 2.47 -13.44
CA GLY A 35 6.17 3.45 -12.49
C GLY A 35 5.59 3.14 -11.12
N SER A 36 6.45 3.12 -10.12
CA SER A 36 6.07 2.73 -8.78
C SER A 36 6.95 3.45 -7.76
N ILE A 37 6.56 3.34 -6.51
CA ILE A 37 7.37 3.86 -5.41
C ILE A 37 8.61 2.97 -5.30
N PRO A 38 9.81 3.55 -5.24
CA PRO A 38 11.04 2.75 -5.15
C PRO A 38 11.01 1.78 -3.97
N GLY A 39 11.37 0.53 -4.23
CA GLY A 39 11.39 -0.51 -3.22
C GLY A 39 10.04 -1.12 -2.90
N SER A 40 8.97 -0.68 -3.55
CA SER A 40 7.65 -1.25 -3.30
C SER A 40 7.53 -2.67 -3.83
N VAL A 41 6.73 -3.46 -3.12
CA VAL A 41 6.43 -4.84 -3.50
C VAL A 41 5.16 -4.83 -4.33
N THR A 42 5.15 -5.53 -5.45
CA THR A 42 3.93 -5.67 -6.23
C THR A 42 3.14 -6.88 -5.72
N PHE A 43 1.87 -6.66 -5.46
CA PHE A 43 0.93 -7.72 -5.10
C PHE A 43 -0.38 -7.42 -5.83
N ASP A 44 -0.50 -7.94 -7.05
CA ASP A 44 -1.63 -7.65 -7.92
C ASP A 44 -2.91 -8.23 -7.32
N ALA A 45 -3.62 -7.41 -6.58
CA ALA A 45 -4.91 -7.75 -5.97
C ALA A 45 -6.04 -6.91 -6.56
N TYR A 46 -5.78 -6.28 -7.70
CA TYR A 46 -6.69 -5.30 -8.27
C TYR A 46 -8.11 -5.85 -8.46
N GLU A 47 -8.23 -6.97 -9.16
CA GLU A 47 -9.55 -7.54 -9.45
C GLU A 47 -10.23 -8.09 -8.21
N ALA A 48 -9.47 -8.72 -7.34
CA ALA A 48 -10.03 -9.25 -6.08
C ALA A 48 -10.58 -8.14 -5.20
N LEU A 49 -9.83 -7.04 -5.06
CA LEU A 49 -10.27 -5.90 -4.25
C LEU A 49 -11.50 -5.23 -4.87
N HIS A 50 -11.49 -5.04 -6.18
CA HIS A 50 -12.64 -4.44 -6.87
C HIS A 50 -13.86 -5.34 -6.84
N GLY A 51 -13.67 -6.64 -6.83
CA GLY A 51 -14.76 -7.62 -6.74
C GLY A 51 -15.30 -7.83 -5.33
N GLY A 52 -14.74 -7.15 -4.34
CA GLY A 52 -15.20 -7.27 -2.97
C GLY A 52 -14.73 -8.53 -2.26
N ASP A 53 -13.65 -9.15 -2.73
CA ASP A 53 -13.09 -10.34 -2.08
C ASP A 53 -12.47 -9.95 -0.75
N GLU A 54 -13.05 -10.44 0.34
CA GLU A 54 -12.56 -10.14 1.69
C GLU A 54 -11.22 -10.79 2.00
N ARG A 55 -10.76 -11.69 1.16
CA ARG A 55 -9.51 -12.41 1.31
C ARG A 55 -8.48 -12.02 0.24
N ALA A 56 -8.66 -10.84 -0.36
CA ALA A 56 -7.82 -10.39 -1.47
C ALA A 56 -6.35 -10.31 -1.10
N MET A 57 -6.03 -10.03 0.16
CA MET A 57 -4.65 -9.85 0.62
C MET A 57 -4.04 -11.11 1.23
N GLU A 58 -4.74 -12.26 1.17
CA GLU A 58 -4.15 -13.50 1.65
C GLU A 58 -3.00 -13.94 0.76
N GLY A 59 -2.00 -14.55 1.36
CA GLY A 59 -0.84 -15.03 0.63
C GLY A 59 0.29 -14.02 0.50
N LEU A 60 0.05 -12.78 0.88
CA LEU A 60 1.12 -11.78 0.91
C LEU A 60 2.01 -12.04 2.12
N GLU A 61 3.29 -12.27 1.86
CA GLU A 61 4.26 -12.45 2.94
C GLU A 61 4.90 -11.11 3.27
N LEU A 62 4.91 -10.77 4.55
CA LEU A 62 5.42 -9.49 5.03
C LEU A 62 6.45 -9.72 6.12
N PRO A 63 7.47 -8.84 6.19
CA PRO A 63 8.43 -8.91 7.30
C PRO A 63 7.74 -8.63 8.63
N GLU A 64 8.12 -9.37 9.66
CA GLU A 64 7.60 -9.14 11.00
C GLU A 64 8.04 -7.78 11.53
N GLY A 65 7.12 -7.10 12.20
CA GLY A 65 7.41 -5.84 12.88
C GLY A 65 7.54 -4.64 11.97
N ALA A 66 7.35 -4.82 10.66
CA ALA A 66 7.39 -3.70 9.73
C ALA A 66 6.01 -3.05 9.63
N GLN A 67 6.01 -1.73 9.49
CA GLN A 67 4.79 -1.04 9.11
C GLN A 67 4.53 -1.29 7.63
N VAL A 68 3.26 -1.38 7.26
CA VAL A 68 2.86 -1.64 5.88
C VAL A 68 2.08 -0.44 5.36
N VAL A 69 2.42 0.00 4.17
CA VAL A 69 1.65 1.04 3.48
C VAL A 69 1.17 0.48 2.15
N THR A 70 -0.14 0.38 1.98
CA THR A 70 -0.73 -0.09 0.74
C THR A 70 -0.93 1.07 -0.22
N VAL A 71 -0.76 0.81 -1.51
CA VAL A 71 -0.81 1.85 -2.55
C VAL A 71 -1.66 1.38 -3.72
N CYS A 72 -2.54 2.26 -4.18
CA CYS A 72 -3.24 2.08 -5.45
C CYS A 72 -3.21 3.42 -6.20
N ASN A 73 -4.03 3.60 -7.24
CA ASN A 73 -3.97 4.83 -8.02
C ASN A 73 -4.47 6.06 -7.25
N ARG A 74 -5.60 5.94 -6.55
CA ARG A 74 -6.24 7.07 -5.86
C ARG A 74 -6.51 6.86 -4.39
N GLY A 75 -6.25 5.68 -3.87
CA GLY A 75 -6.40 5.38 -2.45
C GLY A 75 -7.63 4.56 -2.07
N HIS A 76 -8.49 4.20 -3.00
CA HIS A 76 -9.72 3.45 -2.68
C HIS A 76 -9.45 1.97 -2.43
N SER A 77 -8.88 1.29 -3.41
CA SER A 77 -8.59 -0.15 -3.27
C SER A 77 -7.55 -0.41 -2.19
N SER A 78 -6.57 0.48 -2.07
CA SER A 78 -5.54 0.32 -1.04
C SER A 78 -6.09 0.50 0.36
N ALA A 79 -7.14 1.30 0.54
CA ALA A 79 -7.80 1.42 1.84
C ALA A 79 -8.42 0.09 2.27
N VAL A 80 -9.07 -0.61 1.33
CA VAL A 80 -9.61 -1.93 1.58
C VAL A 80 -8.51 -2.93 1.91
N ALA A 81 -7.42 -2.88 1.14
CA ALA A 81 -6.27 -3.76 1.37
C ALA A 81 -5.66 -3.54 2.74
N ALA A 82 -5.48 -2.28 3.16
CA ALA A 82 -4.93 -1.97 4.48
C ALA A 82 -5.82 -2.50 5.59
N GLU A 83 -7.14 -2.38 5.43
CA GLU A 83 -8.06 -2.90 6.43
C GLU A 83 -7.97 -4.41 6.54
N GLN A 84 -7.87 -5.12 5.41
CA GLN A 84 -7.70 -6.57 5.44
C GLN A 84 -6.40 -6.97 6.14
N LEU A 85 -5.32 -6.25 5.88
CA LEU A 85 -4.04 -6.53 6.52
C LEU A 85 -4.09 -6.26 8.02
N ARG A 86 -4.81 -5.23 8.44
CA ARG A 86 -5.00 -4.98 9.88
C ARG A 86 -5.74 -6.12 10.56
N ARG A 87 -6.75 -6.69 9.89
CA ARG A 87 -7.47 -7.87 10.42
C ARG A 87 -6.57 -9.09 10.55
N GLN A 88 -5.50 -9.14 9.75
CA GLN A 88 -4.49 -10.21 9.81
C GLN A 88 -3.41 -9.93 10.86
N GLY A 89 -3.51 -8.81 11.57
CA GLY A 89 -2.58 -8.48 12.64
C GLY A 89 -1.43 -7.56 12.25
N HIS A 90 -1.46 -7.00 11.04
CA HIS A 90 -0.41 -6.08 10.60
C HIS A 90 -0.72 -4.64 10.95
N GLU A 91 0.32 -3.85 11.20
CA GLU A 91 0.21 -2.41 11.32
C GLU A 91 0.21 -1.83 9.90
N ALA A 92 -0.97 -1.58 9.37
CA ALA A 92 -1.13 -1.20 7.97
C ALA A 92 -1.84 0.13 7.81
N PHE A 93 -1.35 0.91 6.84
CA PHE A 93 -1.91 2.20 6.45
C PHE A 93 -2.11 2.22 4.94
N THR A 94 -3.00 3.08 4.47
CA THR A 94 -3.16 3.30 3.04
C THR A 94 -2.51 4.64 2.67
N LEU A 95 -1.86 4.69 1.51
CA LEU A 95 -1.32 5.94 1.00
C LEU A 95 -2.46 6.83 0.52
N GLU A 96 -2.65 7.94 1.21
CA GLU A 96 -3.70 8.89 0.91
C GLU A 96 -3.47 9.50 -0.47
N GLY A 97 -4.49 9.45 -1.32
CA GLY A 97 -4.39 9.92 -2.70
C GLY A 97 -3.63 9.01 -3.65
N GLY A 98 -3.06 7.92 -3.15
CA GLY A 98 -2.42 6.90 -3.97
C GLY A 98 -1.27 7.41 -4.82
N MET A 99 -1.04 6.75 -5.94
CA MET A 99 0.04 7.12 -6.85
C MET A 99 -0.14 8.53 -7.44
N GLU A 100 -1.36 9.02 -7.55
CA GLU A 100 -1.56 10.40 -8.01
C GLU A 100 -0.90 11.39 -7.06
N ALA A 101 -1.10 11.21 -5.76
CA ALA A 101 -0.47 12.08 -4.75
C ALA A 101 1.05 11.90 -4.74
N TRP A 102 1.53 10.67 -4.88
CA TRP A 102 2.96 10.40 -4.92
C TRP A 102 3.64 11.11 -6.10
N LYS A 103 3.04 11.01 -7.27
CA LYS A 103 3.59 11.64 -8.48
C LYS A 103 3.56 13.16 -8.41
N GLY A 104 2.71 13.73 -7.58
CA GLY A 104 2.59 15.17 -7.41
C GLY A 104 3.60 15.79 -6.44
N LEU A 105 4.45 14.98 -5.83
CA LEU A 105 5.45 15.49 -4.89
C LEU A 105 6.55 16.29 -5.58
#